data_edbef6411d98dc35b4477b3558d3ad53
#
_entry.id   edbef6411d98dc35b4477b3558d3ad53
#
_cell.length_a   1.000
_cell.length_b   1.000
_cell.length_c   1.000
_cell.angle_alpha   90.00
_cell.angle_beta   90.00
_cell.angle_gamma   90.00
#
_symmetry.space_group_name_H-M   'P 1'
#
loop_
_entity.id
_entity.type
_entity.pdbx_description
1 polymer ?
#
loop_
_entity_poly.entity_id
_entity_poly.type
_entity_poly.pdbx_seq_one_letter_code
_entity_poly.pdbx_strand_id
1 'polypeptide(L)'
;MQSTAGTPWSFVLHAPVLAADLELFPRPALGIGLGAGIRYRAWQIFATGYVYRAQSVASLEPGSAFGARLRRASGQLFTCHGRRWSQFEAAPCIALALEYVTARGFGEGVAPRLRHAVWPAVGAGLVTHWYALESLALFAALSGYVELARPRVAIQDLGLVRRLAPATVSATLGLEWIP
;
A
#
# COMPACT_ATOMS: atom_id res chain seq x y z
N MET A 1 32.11 24.94 -15.85
CA MET A 1 31.34 23.73 -15.61
C MET A 1 30.11 23.79 -16.51
N GLN A 2 30.13 23.10 -17.64
CA GLN A 2 29.01 23.05 -18.57
C GLN A 2 27.93 22.18 -17.96
N SER A 3 26.79 22.78 -17.57
CA SER A 3 25.56 22.09 -17.27
C SER A 3 25.11 21.39 -18.56
N THR A 4 25.35 20.10 -18.66
CA THR A 4 24.66 19.28 -19.65
C THR A 4 23.18 19.45 -19.37
N ALA A 5 22.44 20.03 -20.32
CA ALA A 5 20.99 20.15 -20.29
C ALA A 5 20.41 18.71 -20.33
N GLY A 6 20.46 18.04 -19.21
CA GLY A 6 19.79 16.75 -19.02
C GLY A 6 18.29 16.92 -19.27
N THR A 7 17.69 15.95 -19.87
CA THR A 7 16.24 15.91 -20.08
C THR A 7 15.55 16.21 -18.75
N PRO A 8 14.56 17.13 -18.71
CA PRO A 8 13.88 17.50 -17.47
C PRO A 8 13.07 16.34 -16.87
N TRP A 9 13.00 15.22 -17.59
CA TRP A 9 12.29 14.00 -17.24
C TRP A 9 13.26 12.88 -16.90
N SER A 10 12.97 12.12 -15.87
CA SER A 10 13.61 10.83 -15.57
C SER A 10 12.57 9.79 -15.21
N PHE A 11 12.84 8.55 -15.59
CA PHE A 11 12.09 7.39 -15.11
C PHE A 11 12.63 6.98 -13.75
N VAL A 12 11.78 6.38 -12.93
CA VAL A 12 12.15 5.79 -11.65
C VAL A 12 11.53 4.41 -11.52
N LEU A 13 12.29 3.48 -10.94
CA LEU A 13 11.83 2.14 -10.61
C LEU A 13 11.99 1.92 -9.13
N HIS A 14 10.96 1.40 -8.49
CA HIS A 14 10.96 1.04 -7.07
C HIS A 14 10.95 -0.47 -6.92
N ALA A 15 12.04 -1.07 -6.47
CA ALA A 15 12.15 -2.52 -6.25
C ALA A 15 13.40 -2.89 -5.43
N PRO A 16 13.31 -3.77 -4.42
CA PRO A 16 12.06 -4.20 -3.77
C PRO A 16 11.46 -3.09 -2.90
N VAL A 17 10.16 -3.16 -2.65
CA VAL A 17 9.46 -2.29 -1.71
C VAL A 17 8.85 -3.14 -0.61
N LEU A 18 9.13 -2.82 0.63
CA LEU A 18 8.49 -3.41 1.81
C LEU A 18 7.38 -2.48 2.26
N ALA A 19 6.23 -3.03 2.61
CA ALA A 19 5.08 -2.28 3.12
C ALA A 19 4.60 -2.86 4.44
N ALA A 20 4.19 -1.99 5.35
CA ALA A 20 3.52 -2.33 6.59
C ALA A 20 2.29 -1.45 6.74
N ASP A 21 1.11 -2.06 6.78
CA ASP A 21 -0.16 -1.36 6.96
C ASP A 21 -0.72 -1.63 8.34
N LEU A 22 -1.19 -0.56 8.97
CA LEU A 22 -1.81 -0.56 10.28
C LEU A 22 -3.31 -0.28 10.13
N GLU A 23 -4.10 -0.79 11.06
CA GLU A 23 -5.54 -0.50 11.27
C GLU A 23 -6.52 -1.13 10.29
N LEU A 24 -6.20 -1.42 9.03
CA LEU A 24 -7.15 -2.08 8.13
C LEU A 24 -7.51 -3.48 8.61
N PHE A 25 -6.55 -4.20 9.16
CA PHE A 25 -6.71 -5.54 9.74
C PHE A 25 -6.35 -5.54 11.24
N PRO A 26 -6.76 -6.59 12.01
CA PRO A 26 -6.48 -6.67 13.45
C PRO A 26 -5.00 -6.72 13.81
N ARG A 27 -4.16 -7.07 12.85
CA ARG A 27 -2.70 -7.12 13.00
C ARG A 27 -2.07 -6.35 11.85
N PRO A 28 -0.88 -5.75 12.05
CA PRO A 28 -0.15 -5.13 10.96
C PRO A 28 -0.01 -6.09 9.77
N ALA A 29 -0.33 -5.61 8.59
CA ALA A 29 -0.19 -6.38 7.36
C ALA A 29 1.16 -6.07 6.73
N LEU A 30 2.03 -7.07 6.66
CA LEU A 30 3.33 -6.94 5.98
C LEU A 30 3.18 -7.37 4.53
N GLY A 31 3.72 -6.57 3.63
CA GLY A 31 3.67 -6.76 2.19
C GLY A 31 4.99 -6.51 1.51
N ILE A 32 5.06 -6.96 0.29
CA ILE A 32 6.17 -6.71 -0.64
C ILE A 32 5.59 -6.20 -1.96
N GLY A 33 6.33 -5.34 -2.62
CA GLY A 33 5.85 -4.72 -3.85
C GLY A 33 6.96 -4.23 -4.77
N LEU A 34 6.50 -3.62 -5.82
CA LEU A 34 7.32 -2.93 -6.81
C LEU A 34 6.56 -1.73 -7.37
N GLY A 35 7.26 -0.80 -7.97
CA GLY A 35 6.65 0.39 -8.56
C GLY A 35 7.48 0.97 -9.68
N ALA A 36 6.86 1.90 -10.39
CA ALA A 36 7.51 2.69 -11.41
C ALA A 36 6.89 4.09 -11.49
N GLY A 37 7.65 5.06 -11.97
CA GLY A 37 7.18 6.41 -12.09
C GLY A 37 8.04 7.28 -12.98
N ILE A 38 7.69 8.55 -12.96
CA ILE A 38 8.38 9.60 -13.67
C ILE A 38 8.63 10.78 -12.73
N ARG A 39 9.76 11.43 -12.92
CA ARG A 39 10.12 12.71 -12.31
C ARG A 39 10.19 13.79 -13.36
N TYR A 40 9.66 14.95 -13.01
CA TYR A 40 9.79 16.17 -13.79
C TYR A 40 10.07 17.34 -12.85
N ARG A 41 11.30 17.80 -12.82
CA ARG A 41 11.75 18.84 -11.89
C ARG A 41 11.48 18.46 -10.43
N ALA A 42 10.60 19.22 -9.73
CA ALA A 42 10.17 18.97 -8.35
C ALA A 42 8.97 18.00 -8.26
N TRP A 43 8.36 17.63 -9.37
CA TRP A 43 7.20 16.73 -9.40
C TRP A 43 7.63 15.29 -9.59
N GLN A 44 6.95 14.40 -8.89
CA GLN A 44 7.08 12.96 -9.06
C GLN A 44 5.70 12.33 -9.11
N ILE A 45 5.46 11.48 -10.10
CA ILE A 45 4.25 10.66 -10.22
C ILE A 45 4.71 9.21 -10.32
N PHE A 46 4.24 8.37 -9.42
CA PHE A 46 4.60 6.95 -9.45
C PHE A 46 3.46 6.07 -8.99
N ALA A 47 3.43 4.86 -9.53
CA ALA A 47 2.51 3.80 -9.14
C ALA A 47 3.28 2.67 -8.46
N THR A 48 2.70 2.10 -7.41
CA THR A 48 3.24 0.94 -6.70
C THR A 48 2.16 -0.12 -6.54
N GLY A 49 2.57 -1.38 -6.64
CA GLY A 49 1.71 -2.53 -6.40
C GLY A 49 2.27 -3.37 -5.25
N TYR A 50 1.41 -3.83 -4.35
CA TYR A 50 1.77 -4.61 -3.18
C TYR A 50 0.95 -5.88 -3.10
N VAL A 51 1.58 -6.94 -2.60
CA VAL A 51 0.90 -8.15 -2.12
C VAL A 51 1.25 -8.35 -0.65
N TYR A 52 0.24 -8.64 0.15
CA TYR A 52 0.38 -8.76 1.60
C TYR A 52 0.29 -10.21 2.05
N ARG A 53 0.98 -10.50 3.16
CA ARG A 53 0.89 -11.81 3.81
C ARG A 53 -0.57 -12.10 4.20
N ALA A 54 -1.02 -13.32 3.90
CA ALA A 54 -2.35 -13.76 4.27
C ALA A 54 -2.54 -13.74 5.81
N GLN A 55 -3.70 -13.28 6.25
CA GLN A 55 -4.08 -13.24 7.67
C GLN A 55 -5.33 -14.09 7.90
N SER A 56 -5.37 -14.79 9.03
CA SER A 56 -6.57 -15.49 9.50
C SER A 56 -7.22 -14.66 10.60
N VAL A 57 -8.52 -14.43 10.45
CA VAL A 57 -9.35 -13.65 11.37
C VAL A 57 -10.43 -14.58 11.90
N ALA A 58 -10.48 -14.75 13.22
CA ALA A 58 -11.58 -15.48 13.88
C ALA A 58 -12.86 -14.64 13.88
N SER A 59 -14.00 -15.30 13.99
CA SER A 59 -15.29 -14.65 14.21
C SER A 59 -15.27 -13.79 15.48
N LEU A 60 -16.09 -12.73 15.48
CA LEU A 60 -16.31 -11.90 16.67
C LEU A 60 -17.24 -12.58 17.70
N GLU A 61 -17.92 -13.65 17.33
CA GLU A 61 -18.80 -14.39 18.27
C GLU A 61 -17.96 -15.23 19.24
N PRO A 62 -18.15 -15.04 20.56
CA PRO A 62 -17.44 -15.82 21.56
C PRO A 62 -17.75 -17.32 21.41
N GLY A 63 -16.72 -18.17 21.44
CA GLY A 63 -16.85 -19.61 21.33
C GLY A 63 -17.03 -20.16 19.91
N SER A 64 -17.02 -19.31 18.89
CA SER A 64 -17.11 -19.77 17.50
C SER A 64 -15.79 -20.38 17.02
N ALA A 65 -15.86 -21.59 16.43
CA ALA A 65 -14.71 -22.27 15.83
C ALA A 65 -14.50 -21.94 14.34
N PHE A 66 -15.11 -20.85 13.85
CA PHE A 66 -15.01 -20.44 12.45
C PHE A 66 -14.35 -19.08 12.25
N GLY A 67 -13.89 -18.82 11.04
CA GLY A 67 -13.23 -17.58 10.69
C GLY A 67 -13.04 -17.42 9.19
N ALA A 68 -12.25 -16.43 8.81
CA ALA A 68 -11.90 -16.17 7.41
C ALA A 68 -10.40 -15.98 7.23
N ARG A 69 -9.84 -16.55 6.18
CA ARG A 69 -8.49 -16.28 5.70
C ARG A 69 -8.56 -15.21 4.65
N LEU A 70 -7.89 -14.09 4.92
CA LEU A 70 -7.87 -12.92 4.08
C LEU A 70 -6.53 -12.84 3.34
N ARG A 71 -6.58 -12.51 2.04
CA ARG A 71 -5.41 -12.12 1.23
C ARG A 71 -5.70 -10.76 0.65
N ARG A 72 -4.70 -9.90 0.63
CA ARG A 72 -4.82 -8.53 0.13
C ARG A 72 -3.76 -8.24 -0.92
N ALA A 73 -4.14 -7.47 -1.92
CA ALA A 73 -3.25 -6.74 -2.80
C ALA A 73 -3.72 -5.29 -2.87
N SER A 74 -2.79 -4.37 -3.07
CA SER A 74 -3.07 -2.93 -3.19
C SER A 74 -2.31 -2.35 -4.37
N GLY A 75 -2.98 -1.54 -5.16
CA GLY A 75 -2.36 -0.66 -6.16
C GLY A 75 -2.46 0.78 -5.68
N GLN A 76 -1.36 1.53 -5.69
CA GLN A 76 -1.32 2.91 -5.20
C GLN A 76 -0.71 3.81 -6.26
N LEU A 77 -1.28 5.01 -6.44
CA LEU A 77 -0.78 6.06 -7.31
C LEU A 77 -0.49 7.29 -6.46
N PHE A 78 0.72 7.79 -6.53
CA PHE A 78 1.19 8.97 -5.82
C PHE A 78 1.47 10.11 -6.79
N THR A 79 1.10 11.33 -6.38
CA THR A 79 1.55 12.57 -7.00
C THR A 79 2.18 13.42 -5.92
N CYS A 80 3.47 13.70 -6.05
CA CYS A 80 4.30 14.33 -5.04
C CYS A 80 4.96 15.60 -5.59
N HIS A 81 5.19 16.56 -4.70
CA HIS A 81 5.99 17.74 -5.00
C HIS A 81 7.15 17.82 -4.00
N GLY A 82 8.35 17.50 -4.46
CA GLY A 82 9.51 17.34 -3.60
C GLY A 82 10.41 18.56 -3.55
N ARG A 83 11.19 18.64 -2.47
CA ARG A 83 12.33 19.54 -2.35
C ARG A 83 13.56 18.74 -1.95
N ARG A 84 14.64 18.93 -2.69
CA ARG A 84 15.92 18.27 -2.45
C ARG A 84 16.90 19.17 -1.70
N TRP A 85 17.57 18.61 -0.70
CA TRP A 85 18.67 19.24 0.04
C TRP A 85 19.85 18.28 0.07
N SER A 86 20.87 18.56 -0.73
CA SER A 86 22.03 17.68 -0.86
C SER A 86 21.61 16.26 -1.28
N GLN A 87 21.81 15.28 -0.40
CA GLN A 87 21.48 13.87 -0.62
C GLN A 87 20.07 13.48 -0.14
N PHE A 88 19.31 14.40 0.46
CA PHE A 88 17.97 14.14 0.96
C PHE A 88 16.92 14.87 0.14
N GLU A 89 15.79 14.25 -0.04
CA GLU A 89 14.59 14.85 -0.61
C GLU A 89 13.40 14.50 0.27
N ALA A 90 12.48 15.45 0.45
CA ALA A 90 11.19 15.22 1.06
C ALA A 90 10.09 15.76 0.16
N ALA A 91 9.04 14.98 -0.02
CA ALA A 91 7.97 15.26 -0.95
C ALA A 91 6.61 14.94 -0.30
N PRO A 92 5.81 15.94 0.07
CA PRO A 92 4.41 15.73 0.37
C PRO A 92 3.68 15.21 -0.87
N CYS A 93 2.75 14.29 -0.66
CA CYS A 93 2.04 13.58 -1.71
C CYS A 93 0.54 13.54 -1.44
N ILE A 94 -0.23 13.55 -2.51
CA ILE A 94 -1.59 13.00 -2.52
C ILE A 94 -1.52 11.59 -3.10
N ALA A 95 -2.41 10.72 -2.64
CA ALA A 95 -2.41 9.32 -3.03
C ALA A 95 -3.82 8.82 -3.34
N LEU A 96 -3.90 7.96 -4.35
CA LEU A 96 -5.08 7.16 -4.65
C LEU A 96 -4.68 5.70 -4.45
N ALA A 97 -5.55 4.91 -3.84
CA ALA A 97 -5.33 3.48 -3.71
C ALA A 97 -6.53 2.70 -4.22
N LEU A 98 -6.27 1.53 -4.77
CA LEU A 98 -7.25 0.52 -5.12
C LEU A 98 -6.92 -0.75 -4.33
N GLU A 99 -7.81 -1.11 -3.43
CA GLU A 99 -7.66 -2.27 -2.57
C GLU A 99 -8.38 -3.48 -3.15
N TYR A 100 -7.73 -4.62 -3.14
CA TYR A 100 -8.29 -5.91 -3.53
C TYR A 100 -8.12 -6.91 -2.40
N VAL A 101 -9.22 -7.46 -1.89
CA VAL A 101 -9.19 -8.47 -0.83
C VAL A 101 -9.96 -9.70 -1.28
N THR A 102 -9.37 -10.85 -1.02
CA THR A 102 -10.05 -12.14 -1.12
C THR A 102 -10.24 -12.73 0.26
N ALA A 103 -11.41 -13.29 0.52
CA ALA A 103 -11.76 -13.93 1.77
C ALA A 103 -12.19 -15.39 1.50
N ARG A 104 -11.67 -16.33 2.29
CA ARG A 104 -12.08 -17.73 2.27
C ARG A 104 -12.43 -18.16 3.69
N GLY A 105 -13.67 -18.56 3.91
CA GLY A 105 -14.12 -19.08 5.19
C GLY A 105 -13.42 -20.39 5.56
N PHE A 106 -13.26 -20.64 6.85
CA PHE A 106 -12.81 -21.91 7.44
C PHE A 106 -13.53 -22.18 8.76
N GLY A 107 -13.56 -23.45 9.19
CA GLY A 107 -14.19 -23.91 10.42
C GLY A 107 -15.33 -24.88 10.16
N GLU A 108 -15.90 -25.46 11.24
CA GLU A 108 -17.00 -26.41 11.17
C GLU A 108 -18.26 -25.74 10.63
N GLY A 109 -18.96 -26.40 9.71
CA GLY A 109 -20.18 -25.88 9.08
C GLY A 109 -19.99 -24.79 8.03
N VAL A 110 -18.76 -24.35 7.79
CA VAL A 110 -18.46 -23.28 6.81
C VAL A 110 -18.15 -23.88 5.46
N ALA A 111 -18.99 -23.58 4.45
CA ALA A 111 -18.63 -23.86 3.06
C ALA A 111 -17.47 -22.94 2.63
N PRO A 112 -16.32 -23.47 2.17
CA PRO A 112 -15.12 -22.68 1.86
C PRO A 112 -15.29 -21.92 0.52
N ARG A 113 -16.21 -20.99 0.47
CA ARG A 113 -16.43 -20.15 -0.73
C ARG A 113 -15.43 -18.99 -0.76
N LEU A 114 -14.79 -18.78 -1.90
CA LEU A 114 -13.96 -17.63 -2.16
C LEU A 114 -14.85 -16.43 -2.52
N ARG A 115 -14.67 -15.34 -1.82
CA ARG A 115 -15.29 -14.05 -2.11
C ARG A 115 -14.19 -13.03 -2.30
N HIS A 116 -14.45 -12.03 -3.12
CA HIS A 116 -13.55 -10.91 -3.35
C HIS A 116 -14.28 -9.59 -3.20
N ALA A 117 -13.55 -8.56 -2.85
CA ALA A 117 -14.02 -7.19 -2.80
C ALA A 117 -12.92 -6.26 -3.31
N VAL A 118 -13.34 -5.21 -4.01
CA VAL A 118 -12.47 -4.15 -4.52
C VAL A 118 -13.08 -2.83 -4.08
N TRP A 119 -12.24 -1.91 -3.60
CA TRP A 119 -12.69 -0.56 -3.27
C TRP A 119 -11.56 0.46 -3.38
N PRO A 120 -11.89 1.71 -3.72
CA PRO A 120 -10.93 2.80 -3.76
C PRO A 120 -10.73 3.42 -2.37
N ALA A 121 -9.52 4.00 -2.18
CA ALA A 121 -9.19 4.85 -1.06
C ALA A 121 -8.45 6.10 -1.55
N VAL A 122 -8.56 7.18 -0.81
CA VAL A 122 -7.84 8.42 -1.06
C VAL A 122 -7.00 8.76 0.15
N GLY A 123 -5.85 9.37 -0.08
CA GLY A 123 -4.91 9.61 1.00
C GLY A 123 -3.94 10.74 0.74
N ALA A 124 -3.12 10.99 1.75
CA ALA A 124 -1.99 11.88 1.69
C ALA A 124 -0.83 11.28 2.47
N GLY A 125 0.38 11.69 2.12
CA GLY A 125 1.57 11.16 2.77
C GLY A 125 2.80 12.03 2.57
N LEU A 126 3.89 11.55 3.12
CA LEU A 126 5.22 12.10 2.95
C LEU A 126 6.12 11.00 2.39
N VAL A 127 6.81 11.30 1.31
CA VAL A 127 7.86 10.45 0.75
C VAL A 127 9.20 11.13 0.97
N THR A 128 10.17 10.37 1.41
CA THR A 128 11.54 10.83 1.61
C THR A 128 12.49 9.94 0.82
N HIS A 129 13.53 10.55 0.25
CA HIS A 129 14.58 9.86 -0.48
C HIS A 129 15.94 10.23 0.12
N TRP A 130 16.81 9.24 0.23
CA TRP A 130 18.22 9.40 0.49
C TRP A 130 19.02 8.85 -0.69
N TYR A 131 19.67 9.73 -1.41
CA TYR A 131 20.47 9.41 -2.59
C TYR A 131 21.86 8.96 -2.18
N ALA A 132 22.06 7.64 -2.18
CA ALA A 132 23.38 7.05 -1.95
C ALA A 132 24.29 7.24 -3.18
N LEU A 133 23.70 7.19 -4.37
CA LEU A 133 24.33 7.44 -5.69
C LEU A 133 23.38 8.29 -6.53
N GLU A 134 23.87 8.86 -7.65
CA GLU A 134 23.00 9.61 -8.58
C GLU A 134 21.88 8.75 -9.17
N SER A 135 22.15 7.45 -9.36
CA SER A 135 21.22 6.48 -9.95
C SER A 135 20.48 5.60 -8.91
N LEU A 136 20.79 5.75 -7.60
CA LEU A 136 20.22 4.88 -6.57
C LEU A 136 19.88 5.67 -5.32
N ALA A 137 18.64 5.55 -4.88
CA ALA A 137 18.16 6.11 -3.63
C ALA A 137 17.49 5.04 -2.76
N LEU A 138 17.59 5.21 -1.45
CA LEU A 138 16.70 4.59 -0.48
C LEU A 138 15.50 5.52 -0.33
N PHE A 139 14.28 4.99 -0.48
CA PHE A 139 13.09 5.79 -0.22
C PHE A 139 12.29 5.20 0.95
N ALA A 140 11.65 6.09 1.70
CA ALA A 140 10.68 5.75 2.71
C ALA A 140 9.42 6.60 2.53
N ALA A 141 8.25 6.03 2.75
CA ALA A 141 7.00 6.75 2.70
C ALA A 141 6.12 6.42 3.90
N LEU A 142 5.42 7.43 4.39
CA LEU A 142 4.36 7.30 5.38
C LEU A 142 3.11 7.94 4.81
N SER A 143 2.01 7.19 4.75
CA SER A 143 0.77 7.62 4.11
C SER A 143 -0.44 7.24 4.96
N GLY A 144 -1.43 8.11 5.01
CA GLY A 144 -2.74 7.84 5.59
C GLY A 144 -3.80 7.79 4.48
N TYR A 145 -4.70 6.82 4.56
CA TYR A 145 -5.79 6.62 3.59
C TYR A 145 -7.13 6.62 4.29
N VAL A 146 -8.13 7.14 3.60
CA VAL A 146 -9.55 7.02 3.97
C VAL A 146 -10.22 6.14 2.94
N GLU A 147 -10.83 5.05 3.40
CA GLU A 147 -11.53 4.08 2.57
C GLU A 147 -12.88 4.66 2.10
N LEU A 148 -13.07 4.79 0.78
CA LEU A 148 -14.31 5.34 0.21
C LEU A 148 -15.47 4.34 0.25
N ALA A 149 -15.17 3.05 0.39
CA ALA A 149 -16.15 2.00 0.65
C ALA A 149 -15.62 1.08 1.76
N ARG A 150 -16.53 0.56 2.57
CA ARG A 150 -16.19 -0.33 3.71
C ARG A 150 -16.83 -1.68 3.51
N PRO A 151 -16.18 -2.60 2.79
CA PRO A 151 -16.72 -3.93 2.62
C PRO A 151 -16.82 -4.64 3.98
N ARG A 152 -17.89 -5.39 4.14
CA ARG A 152 -18.13 -6.23 5.33
C ARG A 152 -17.72 -7.64 4.98
N VAL A 153 -16.92 -8.25 5.84
CA VAL A 153 -16.63 -9.69 5.77
C VAL A 153 -17.70 -10.41 6.59
N ALA A 154 -18.63 -11.04 5.89
CA ALA A 154 -19.67 -11.86 6.51
C ALA A 154 -19.62 -13.27 5.94
N ILE A 155 -19.93 -14.26 6.77
CA ILE A 155 -20.14 -15.65 6.35
C ILE A 155 -21.66 -15.85 6.29
N GLN A 156 -22.13 -16.36 5.14
CA GLN A 156 -23.55 -16.62 4.94
C GLN A 156 -24.05 -17.56 6.03
N ASP A 157 -25.19 -17.21 6.63
CA ASP A 157 -25.89 -17.93 7.71
C ASP A 157 -25.15 -17.99 9.08
N LEU A 158 -23.93 -17.45 9.19
CA LEU A 158 -23.12 -17.44 10.41
C LEU A 158 -22.79 -16.02 10.92
N GLY A 159 -23.23 -14.97 10.20
CA GLY A 159 -23.13 -13.58 10.67
C GLY A 159 -21.90 -12.81 10.22
N LEU A 160 -21.68 -11.67 10.84
CA LEU A 160 -20.61 -10.72 10.52
C LEU A 160 -19.29 -11.17 11.15
N VAL A 161 -18.28 -11.45 10.33
CA VAL A 161 -16.93 -11.74 10.83
C VAL A 161 -16.22 -10.46 11.22
N ARG A 162 -16.25 -9.42 10.34
CA ARG A 162 -15.57 -8.15 10.61
C ARG A 162 -16.03 -7.03 9.69
N ARG A 163 -15.96 -5.78 10.22
CA ARG A 163 -15.92 -4.55 9.43
C ARG A 163 -14.47 -4.10 9.31
N LEU A 164 -14.04 -3.69 8.12
CA LEU A 164 -12.75 -3.08 7.93
C LEU A 164 -12.73 -1.66 8.51
N ALA A 165 -11.55 -1.20 8.93
CA ALA A 165 -11.38 0.14 9.47
C ALA A 165 -11.69 1.20 8.39
N PRO A 166 -12.13 2.40 8.79
CA PRO A 166 -12.42 3.49 7.85
C PRO A 166 -11.18 4.16 7.29
N ALA A 167 -10.07 4.01 7.97
CA ALA A 167 -8.79 4.60 7.62
C ALA A 167 -7.67 3.59 7.83
N THR A 168 -6.57 3.80 7.11
CA THR A 168 -5.37 2.96 7.14
C THR A 168 -4.14 3.86 7.17
N VAL A 169 -3.14 3.48 7.95
CA VAL A 169 -1.80 4.07 7.89
C VAL A 169 -0.86 3.05 7.26
N SER A 170 -0.13 3.47 6.24
CA SER A 170 0.84 2.65 5.52
C SER A 170 2.23 3.25 5.65
N ALA A 171 3.20 2.41 6.02
CA ALA A 171 4.61 2.74 5.99
C ALA A 171 5.30 1.86 4.94
N THR A 172 6.12 2.46 4.09
CA THR A 172 6.86 1.73 3.05
C THR A 172 8.34 2.11 3.08
N LEU A 173 9.17 1.14 2.72
CA LEU A 173 10.61 1.29 2.59
C LEU A 173 11.09 0.51 1.37
N GLY A 174 11.96 1.11 0.56
CA GLY A 174 12.45 0.42 -0.64
C GLY A 174 13.62 1.12 -1.30
N LEU A 175 14.06 0.52 -2.39
CA LEU A 175 15.08 1.07 -3.26
C LEU A 175 14.41 1.73 -4.46
N GLU A 176 14.93 2.89 -4.83
CA GLU A 176 14.58 3.60 -6.06
C GLU A 176 15.81 3.61 -6.98
N TRP A 177 15.63 3.16 -8.19
CA TRP A 177 16.63 3.23 -9.24
C TRP A 177 16.19 4.23 -10.31
N ILE A 178 17.14 5.09 -10.70
CA ILE A 178 16.99 6.14 -11.72
C ILE A 178 17.95 5.78 -12.85
N PRO A 179 17.48 5.17 -13.95
CA PRO A 179 18.32 4.76 -15.08
C PRO A 179 18.93 5.91 -15.86
#